data_10cfbe16838b6b0f786e3e4620ee679f
#
_entry.id   10cfbe16838b6b0f786e3e4620ee679f
#
_cell.length_a   1.000
_cell.length_b   1.000
_cell.length_c   1.000
_cell.angle_alpha   90.00
_cell.angle_beta   90.00
_cell.angle_gamma   90.00
#
_symmetry.space_group_name_H-M   'P 1'
#
loop_
_entity.id
_entity.type
_entity.pdbx_description
1 polymer ?
#
loop_
_entity_poly.entity_id
_entity_poly.type
_entity_poly.pdbx_seq_one_letter_code
_entity_poly.pdbx_strand_id
1 'polypeptide(L)'
;MPPQRKSKPRSPDHAALGQAIELLMAEDAEMTQDTVAFDGGLSLRQVGNLVRGQSNPTYTNLLKLCRGLHVRPGELMALTDRLRDKRGHR
;
A
#
# COMPACT_ATOMS: atom_id res chain seq x y z
N MET A 1 22.71 17.12 6.49
CA MET A 1 22.15 15.88 6.54
C MET A 1 22.09 15.31 5.20
N PRO A 2 22.30 14.12 5.09
CA PRO A 2 22.29 13.57 3.80
C PRO A 2 20.92 13.68 3.25
N PRO A 3 20.85 13.76 2.00
CA PRO A 3 19.57 13.80 1.40
C PRO A 3 18.84 12.54 1.76
N GLN A 4 17.61 12.63 1.87
CA GLN A 4 16.86 11.52 2.08
C GLN A 4 17.00 10.67 0.94
N ARG A 5 17.47 9.50 1.17
CA ARG A 5 17.54 8.58 0.15
C ARG A 5 16.18 8.14 -0.09
N LYS A 6 15.64 8.27 -1.23
CA LYS A 6 14.39 7.71 -1.52
C LYS A 6 14.54 6.27 -1.50
N SER A 7 13.80 5.60 -0.69
CA SER A 7 13.83 4.15 -0.66
C SER A 7 13.20 3.62 -1.91
N LYS A 8 13.83 2.70 -2.52
CA LYS A 8 13.25 2.08 -3.70
C LYS A 8 12.33 0.95 -3.29
N PRO A 9 11.23 0.76 -4.02
CA PRO A 9 10.38 -0.39 -3.78
C PRO A 9 11.16 -1.68 -3.97
N ARG A 10 10.73 -2.72 -3.33
CA ARG A 10 11.38 -4.02 -3.44
C ARG A 10 11.28 -4.59 -4.85
N SER A 11 10.21 -4.29 -5.52
CA SER A 11 9.99 -4.80 -6.88
C SER A 11 8.88 -3.99 -7.52
N PRO A 12 8.67 -4.13 -8.82
CA PRO A 12 7.52 -3.47 -9.46
C PRO A 12 6.19 -3.91 -8.85
N ASP A 13 6.10 -5.14 -8.40
CA ASP A 13 4.87 -5.59 -7.75
C ASP A 13 4.64 -4.86 -6.44
N HIS A 14 5.69 -4.68 -5.66
CA HIS A 14 5.56 -3.95 -4.40
C HIS A 14 5.26 -2.49 -4.65
N ALA A 15 5.85 -1.91 -5.70
CA ALA A 15 5.57 -0.53 -6.05
C ALA A 15 4.11 -0.35 -6.45
N ALA A 16 3.58 -1.31 -7.20
CA ALA A 16 2.18 -1.25 -7.63
C ALA A 16 1.24 -1.34 -6.44
N LEU A 17 1.56 -2.20 -5.48
CA LEU A 17 0.74 -2.31 -4.28
C LEU A 17 0.75 -0.99 -3.52
N GLY A 18 1.91 -0.39 -3.33
CA GLY A 18 2.01 0.88 -2.63
C GLY A 18 1.21 1.98 -3.32
N GLN A 19 1.28 2.01 -4.64
CA GLN A 19 0.53 2.99 -5.40
C GLN A 19 -0.98 2.76 -5.29
N ALA A 20 -1.39 1.50 -5.29
CA ALA A 20 -2.81 1.17 -5.12
C ALA A 20 -3.31 1.67 -3.78
N ILE A 21 -2.51 1.47 -2.73
CA ILE A 21 -2.89 1.94 -1.40
C ILE A 21 -3.07 3.46 -1.41
N GLU A 22 -2.13 4.16 -2.01
CA GLU A 22 -2.20 5.62 -2.05
C GLU A 22 -3.43 6.11 -2.81
N LEU A 23 -3.75 5.45 -3.91
CA LEU A 23 -4.93 5.85 -4.69
C LEU A 23 -6.20 5.63 -3.90
N LEU A 24 -6.29 4.51 -3.19
CA LEU A 24 -7.48 4.24 -2.39
C LEU A 24 -7.59 5.24 -1.24
N MET A 25 -6.47 5.59 -0.62
CA MET A 25 -6.50 6.57 0.44
C MET A 25 -6.90 7.94 -0.08
N ALA A 26 -6.50 8.26 -1.30
CA ALA A 26 -6.82 9.56 -1.86
C ALA A 26 -8.29 9.75 -2.13
N GLU A 27 -9.04 8.68 -2.20
CA GLU A 27 -10.48 8.79 -2.44
C GLU A 27 -11.25 9.24 -1.21
N ASP A 28 -10.61 9.26 -0.05
CA ASP A 28 -11.27 9.65 1.18
C ASP A 28 -10.36 10.62 1.92
N ALA A 29 -10.74 11.88 1.96
CA ALA A 29 -9.89 12.91 2.56
C ALA A 29 -9.60 12.67 4.02
N GLU A 30 -10.44 11.86 4.69
CA GLU A 30 -10.23 11.59 6.09
C GLU A 30 -9.35 10.39 6.33
N MET A 31 -8.99 9.67 5.30
CA MET A 31 -8.20 8.47 5.45
C MET A 31 -6.73 8.84 5.39
N THR A 32 -6.02 8.54 6.46
CA THR A 32 -4.58 8.81 6.54
C THR A 32 -3.88 7.51 6.88
N GLN A 33 -2.57 7.51 6.84
CA GLN A 33 -1.84 6.31 7.23
C GLN A 33 -2.14 5.95 8.68
N ASP A 34 -2.35 6.95 9.54
CA ASP A 34 -2.72 6.69 10.93
C ASP A 34 -4.05 5.96 11.03
N THR A 35 -5.06 6.41 10.30
CA THR A 35 -6.38 5.78 10.40
C THR A 35 -6.34 4.38 9.78
N VAL A 36 -5.62 4.19 8.71
CA VAL A 36 -5.49 2.87 8.10
C VAL A 36 -4.82 1.91 9.09
N ALA A 37 -3.77 2.38 9.74
CA ALA A 37 -3.07 1.55 10.72
C ALA A 37 -4.00 1.19 11.87
N PHE A 38 -4.67 2.18 12.41
CA PHE A 38 -5.54 1.95 13.56
C PHE A 38 -6.68 0.99 13.21
N ASP A 39 -7.39 1.28 12.15
CA ASP A 39 -8.54 0.46 11.76
C ASP A 39 -8.14 -0.94 11.31
N GLY A 40 -6.97 -1.07 10.76
CA GLY A 40 -6.50 -2.36 10.28
C GLY A 40 -5.75 -3.18 11.31
N GLY A 41 -5.38 -2.55 12.42
CA GLY A 41 -4.59 -3.27 13.42
C GLY A 41 -3.14 -3.42 12.98
N LEU A 42 -2.63 -2.45 12.24
CA LEU A 42 -1.24 -2.44 11.84
C LEU A 42 -0.54 -1.27 12.52
N SER A 43 0.78 -1.31 12.57
CA SER A 43 1.50 -0.16 13.07
C SER A 43 1.62 0.88 11.95
N LEU A 44 1.83 2.11 12.33
CA LEU A 44 2.04 3.17 11.34
C LEU A 44 3.25 2.84 10.47
N ARG A 45 4.27 2.29 11.07
CA ARG A 45 5.47 1.91 10.34
C ARG A 45 5.16 0.86 9.27
N GLN A 46 4.33 -0.12 9.61
CA GLN A 46 3.96 -1.14 8.65
C GLN A 46 3.21 -0.52 7.47
N VAL A 47 2.28 0.39 7.75
CA VAL A 47 1.53 1.04 6.69
C VAL A 47 2.47 1.86 5.81
N GLY A 48 3.37 2.62 6.43
CA GLY A 48 4.33 3.42 5.68
C GLY A 48 5.21 2.56 4.78
N ASN A 49 5.66 1.42 5.28
CA ASN A 49 6.49 0.53 4.48
C ASN A 49 5.70 -0.07 3.32
N LEU A 50 4.44 -0.36 3.54
CA LEU A 50 3.60 -0.88 2.45
C LEU A 50 3.41 0.18 1.36
N VAL A 51 3.17 1.41 1.76
CA VAL A 51 2.97 2.50 0.81
C VAL A 51 4.23 2.73 -0.03
N ARG A 52 5.39 2.63 0.59
CA ARG A 52 6.64 2.85 -0.12
C ARG A 52 7.11 1.63 -0.91
N GLY A 53 6.36 0.54 -0.84
CA GLY A 53 6.75 -0.67 -1.55
C GLY A 53 7.91 -1.38 -0.91
N GLN A 54 8.15 -1.13 0.37
CA GLN A 54 9.28 -1.71 1.07
C GLN A 54 8.94 -2.98 1.84
N SER A 55 7.68 -3.25 1.99
CA SER A 55 7.22 -4.37 2.79
C SER A 55 6.78 -5.52 1.92
N ASN A 56 7.04 -6.72 2.39
CA ASN A 56 6.53 -7.92 1.75
C ASN A 56 5.48 -8.48 2.71
N PRO A 57 4.25 -8.04 2.60
CA PRO A 57 3.24 -8.36 3.61
C PRO A 57 2.85 -9.83 3.56
N THR A 58 2.51 -10.35 4.73
CA THR A 58 1.92 -11.67 4.79
C THR A 58 0.45 -11.54 4.39
N TYR A 59 -0.17 -12.70 4.12
CA TYR A 59 -1.59 -12.70 3.81
C TYR A 59 -2.40 -12.04 4.92
N THR A 60 -2.07 -12.37 6.18
CA THR A 60 -2.77 -11.78 7.30
C THR A 60 -2.63 -10.26 7.31
N ASN A 61 -1.44 -9.75 7.03
CA ASN A 61 -1.23 -8.31 7.02
C ASN A 61 -1.97 -7.65 5.85
N LEU A 62 -2.08 -8.34 4.71
CA LEU A 62 -2.87 -7.83 3.62
C LEU A 62 -4.33 -7.70 3.99
N LEU A 63 -4.86 -8.68 4.71
CA LEU A 63 -6.24 -8.61 5.16
C LEU A 63 -6.45 -7.46 6.13
N LYS A 64 -5.48 -7.25 7.02
CA LYS A 64 -5.54 -6.12 7.95
C LYS A 64 -5.50 -4.80 7.21
N LEU A 65 -4.65 -4.71 6.19
CA LEU A 65 -4.56 -3.52 5.38
C LEU A 65 -5.89 -3.22 4.70
N CYS A 66 -6.50 -4.24 4.12
CA CYS A 66 -7.78 -4.07 3.45
C CYS A 66 -8.86 -3.59 4.42
N ARG A 67 -8.80 -4.12 5.64
CA ARG A 67 -9.73 -3.68 6.66
C ARG A 67 -9.52 -2.20 6.98
N GLY A 68 -8.26 -1.78 7.09
CA GLY A 68 -7.95 -0.39 7.35
C GLY A 68 -8.33 0.53 6.20
N LEU A 69 -8.27 0.02 4.98
CA LEU A 69 -8.65 0.79 3.80
C LEU A 69 -10.14 0.70 3.50
N HIS A 70 -10.84 -0.15 4.22
CA HIS A 70 -12.29 -0.36 4.03
C HIS A 70 -12.61 -0.85 2.62
N VAL A 71 -11.77 -1.73 2.11
CA VAL A 71 -12.00 -2.32 0.79
C VAL A 71 -11.91 -3.82 0.90
N ARG A 72 -12.42 -4.52 -0.07
CA ARG A 72 -12.29 -5.95 -0.11
C ARG A 72 -10.95 -6.32 -0.70
N PRO A 73 -10.35 -7.42 -0.29
CA PRO A 73 -9.07 -7.83 -0.85
C PRO A 73 -9.06 -7.92 -2.37
N GLY A 74 -10.18 -8.37 -2.95
CA GLY A 74 -10.27 -8.44 -4.40
C GLY A 74 -10.16 -7.08 -5.07
N GLU A 75 -10.70 -6.05 -4.43
CA GLU A 75 -10.64 -4.70 -4.97
C GLU A 75 -9.20 -4.20 -4.96
N LEU A 76 -8.49 -4.43 -3.86
CA LEU A 76 -7.12 -4.00 -3.76
C LEU A 76 -6.25 -4.73 -4.79
N MET A 77 -6.46 -6.03 -4.91
CA MET A 77 -5.64 -6.80 -5.85
C MET A 77 -5.94 -6.44 -7.30
N ALA A 78 -7.19 -6.19 -7.62
CA ALA A 78 -7.55 -5.80 -8.98
C ALA A 78 -6.92 -4.47 -9.36
N LEU A 79 -6.94 -3.51 -8.43
CA LEU A 79 -6.31 -2.22 -8.68
C LEU A 79 -4.80 -2.40 -8.82
N THR A 80 -4.22 -3.20 -7.94
CA THR A 80 -2.78 -3.45 -7.99
C THR A 80 -2.38 -4.07 -9.32
N ASP A 81 -3.16 -5.02 -9.81
CA ASP A 81 -2.92 -5.63 -11.10
C ASP A 81 -2.92 -4.62 -12.22
N ARG A 82 -3.90 -3.74 -12.24
CA ARG A 82 -3.97 -2.73 -13.29
C ARG A 82 -2.78 -1.80 -13.25
N LEU A 83 -2.34 -1.43 -12.04
CA LEU A 83 -1.20 -0.55 -11.91
C LEU A 83 0.09 -1.25 -12.27
N ARG A 84 0.18 -2.54 -11.96
CA ARG A 84 1.32 -3.33 -12.31
C ARG A 84 1.48 -3.40 -13.82
N ASP A 85 0.37 -3.60 -14.52
CA ASP A 85 0.40 -3.66 -15.97
C ASP A 85 0.81 -2.32 -16.57
N LYS A 86 0.32 -1.24 -16.01
CA LYS A 86 0.67 0.06 -16.52
C LYS A 86 2.11 0.42 -16.31
N ARG A 87 2.78 -0.19 -15.34
CA ARG A 87 4.16 0.10 -15.12
C ARG A 87 5.05 -0.55 -16.17
N GLY A 88 4.49 -1.19 -17.10
CA GLY A 88 5.18 -1.56 -18.23
C GLY A 88 5.81 -2.80 -18.24
N HIS A 89 5.25 -3.69 -17.78
CA HIS A 89 5.81 -4.85 -17.99
C HIS A 89 5.38 -5.22 -19.26
N ARG A 90 5.82 -5.59 -19.96
CA ARG A 90 5.49 -5.88 -21.05
C ARG A 90 5.69 -6.48 -21.40
#